data_3214378483b6f9dec814075dc7ef053b
#
_entry.id   3214378483b6f9dec814075dc7ef053b
#
_cell.length_a   1.000
_cell.length_b   1.000
_cell.length_c   1.000
_cell.angle_alpha   90.00
_cell.angle_beta   90.00
_cell.angle_gamma   90.00
#
_symmetry.space_group_name_H-M   'P 1'
#
loop_
_entity.id
_entity.type
_entity.pdbx_description
1 polymer ?
#
loop_
_entity_poly.entity_id
_entity_poly.type
_entity_poly.pdbx_seq_one_letter_code
_entity_poly.pdbx_strand_id
1 'polypeptide(L)'
;MARLNGTRAVVGGLAATAVMTVLMLMAPAMGLPPMNIGAMLGSVMGGSVFLGWMAHFVIGTVLAIIYAAVFATRLPGPGFLRGALYGLVPWIVAQLVVMPMMGAGPFGGSFGAGFGSLMGHLVYGAVLGGIYGTTEAQAAARPAHAHV
;
A
#
# COMPACT_ATOMS: atom_id res chain seq x y z
N MET A 1 -16.26 -11.81 15.66
CA MET A 1 -15.36 -11.44 14.54
C MET A 1 -15.65 -10.00 14.17
N ALA A 2 -14.64 -9.11 14.16
CA ALA A 2 -14.83 -7.73 13.67
C ALA A 2 -15.22 -7.80 12.19
N ARG A 3 -16.34 -7.16 11.83
CA ARG A 3 -16.79 -7.11 10.43
C ARG A 3 -15.80 -6.30 9.59
N LEU A 4 -15.37 -6.85 8.48
CA LEU A 4 -14.55 -6.14 7.49
C LEU A 4 -15.32 -4.89 7.01
N ASN A 5 -14.70 -3.72 7.14
CA ASN A 5 -15.26 -2.48 6.60
C ASN A 5 -14.70 -2.28 5.18
N GLY A 6 -15.42 -2.81 4.18
CA GLY A 6 -14.99 -2.77 2.78
C GLY A 6 -14.82 -1.35 2.25
N THR A 7 -15.71 -0.42 2.60
CA THR A 7 -15.61 0.98 2.18
C THR A 7 -14.33 1.64 2.69
N ARG A 8 -14.00 1.46 3.98
CA ARG A 8 -12.75 2.00 4.54
C ARG A 8 -11.52 1.35 3.92
N ALA A 9 -11.58 0.05 3.60
CA ALA A 9 -10.49 -0.63 2.92
C ALA A 9 -10.25 -0.05 1.52
N VAL A 10 -11.30 0.13 0.72
CA VAL A 10 -11.19 0.69 -0.63
C VAL A 10 -10.72 2.14 -0.61
N VAL A 11 -11.37 3.00 0.21
CA VAL A 11 -10.97 4.41 0.33
C VAL A 11 -9.56 4.54 0.86
N GLY A 12 -9.20 3.76 1.90
CA GLY A 12 -7.86 3.72 2.46
C GLY A 12 -6.83 3.26 1.45
N GLY A 13 -7.14 2.23 0.65
CA GLY A 13 -6.27 1.73 -0.41
C GLY A 13 -6.01 2.75 -1.50
N LEU A 14 -7.06 3.40 -2.02
CA LEU A 14 -6.92 4.45 -3.03
C LEU A 14 -6.12 5.64 -2.51
N ALA A 15 -6.44 6.14 -1.31
CA ALA A 15 -5.73 7.27 -0.70
C ALA A 15 -4.25 6.92 -0.41
N ALA A 16 -3.99 5.74 0.15
CA ALA A 16 -2.64 5.28 0.44
C ALA A 16 -1.81 5.11 -0.84
N THR A 17 -2.40 4.56 -1.90
CA THR A 17 -1.75 4.44 -3.21
C THR A 17 -1.45 5.82 -3.80
N ALA A 18 -2.38 6.77 -3.72
CA ALA A 18 -2.16 8.13 -4.21
C ALA A 18 -1.01 8.83 -3.45
N VAL A 19 -0.99 8.75 -2.11
CA VAL A 19 0.09 9.34 -1.29
C VAL A 19 1.44 8.68 -1.60
N MET A 20 1.50 7.36 -1.69
CA MET A 20 2.69 6.62 -2.10
C MET A 20 3.17 7.09 -3.49
N THR A 21 2.25 7.23 -4.44
CA THR A 21 2.56 7.68 -5.80
C THR A 21 3.19 9.07 -5.81
N VAL A 22 2.61 10.03 -5.06
CA VAL A 22 3.18 11.37 -4.93
C VAL A 22 4.59 11.32 -4.35
N LEU A 23 4.80 10.54 -3.27
CA LEU A 23 6.12 10.36 -2.67
C LEU A 23 7.14 9.81 -3.68
N MET A 24 6.76 8.81 -4.46
CA MET A 24 7.63 8.20 -5.47
C MET A 24 7.96 9.14 -6.63
N LEU A 25 7.02 10.00 -7.04
CA LEU A 25 7.26 11.03 -8.04
C LEU A 25 8.20 12.13 -7.52
N MET A 26 8.21 12.36 -6.21
CA MET A 26 9.12 13.31 -5.55
C MET A 26 10.50 12.70 -5.23
N ALA A 27 10.67 11.38 -5.33
CA ALA A 27 11.89 10.68 -4.97
C ALA A 27 13.17 11.25 -5.64
N PRO A 28 13.17 11.66 -6.93
CA PRO A 28 14.35 12.29 -7.55
C PRO A 28 14.76 13.61 -6.89
N ALA A 29 13.81 14.42 -6.42
CA ALA A 29 14.11 15.64 -5.69
C ALA A 29 14.74 15.37 -4.31
N MET A 30 14.61 14.14 -3.80
CA MET A 30 15.21 13.65 -2.56
C MET A 30 16.54 12.91 -2.78
N GLY A 31 17.07 12.91 -4.01
CA GLY A 31 18.31 12.22 -4.38
C GLY A 31 18.16 10.70 -4.60
N LEU A 32 16.93 10.21 -4.69
CA LEU A 32 16.65 8.80 -4.98
C LEU A 32 16.43 8.59 -6.48
N PRO A 33 16.70 7.36 -7.01
CA PRO A 33 16.42 7.04 -8.40
C PRO A 33 14.94 7.27 -8.77
N PRO A 34 14.66 7.76 -10.00
CA PRO A 34 13.29 7.89 -10.48
C PRO A 34 12.64 6.52 -10.62
N MET A 35 11.40 6.39 -10.18
CA MET A 35 10.62 5.16 -10.26
C MET A 35 9.31 5.43 -11.00
N ASN A 36 9.21 4.98 -12.24
CA ASN A 36 7.98 5.09 -13.04
C ASN A 36 7.18 3.78 -12.97
N ILE A 37 6.36 3.66 -11.95
CA ILE A 37 5.51 2.47 -11.73
C ILE A 37 4.54 2.24 -12.89
N GLY A 38 4.00 3.32 -13.47
CA GLY A 38 3.11 3.19 -14.63
C GLY A 38 3.81 2.59 -15.83
N ALA A 39 5.03 3.04 -16.15
CA ALA A 39 5.81 2.43 -17.23
C ALA A 39 6.24 1.00 -16.89
N MET A 40 6.66 0.76 -15.67
CA MET A 40 7.09 -0.56 -15.21
C MET A 40 5.97 -1.59 -15.32
N LEU A 41 4.81 -1.35 -14.73
CA LEU A 41 3.66 -2.25 -14.84
C LEU A 41 3.10 -2.28 -16.26
N GLY A 42 3.12 -1.16 -16.97
CA GLY A 42 2.67 -1.06 -18.35
C GLY A 42 3.49 -1.92 -19.31
N SER A 43 4.77 -2.15 -19.02
CA SER A 43 5.63 -2.97 -19.88
C SER A 43 5.13 -4.41 -20.08
N VAL A 44 4.51 -4.98 -19.04
CA VAL A 44 3.87 -6.31 -19.10
C VAL A 44 2.42 -6.27 -19.59
N MET A 45 1.90 -5.06 -19.88
CA MET A 45 0.54 -4.80 -20.33
C MET A 45 0.52 -4.18 -21.74
N GLY A 46 1.35 -4.68 -22.63
CA GLY A 46 1.45 -4.19 -24.01
C GLY A 46 2.11 -2.81 -24.16
N GLY A 47 2.89 -2.37 -23.17
CA GLY A 47 3.59 -1.08 -23.16
C GLY A 47 2.73 0.14 -22.76
N SER A 48 1.48 -0.07 -22.38
CA SER A 48 0.57 1.02 -22.00
C SER A 48 0.83 1.55 -20.60
N VAL A 49 1.42 2.73 -20.50
CA VAL A 49 1.64 3.44 -19.23
C VAL A 49 0.32 3.71 -18.49
N PHE A 50 -0.75 4.01 -19.22
CA PHE A 50 -2.08 4.21 -18.65
C PHE A 50 -2.59 2.94 -17.94
N LEU A 51 -2.51 1.79 -18.61
CA LEU A 51 -2.88 0.52 -18.00
C LEU A 51 -1.98 0.18 -16.80
N GLY A 52 -0.69 0.54 -16.85
CA GLY A 52 0.22 0.38 -15.72
C GLY A 52 -0.22 1.19 -14.49
N TRP A 53 -0.65 2.44 -14.67
CA TRP A 53 -1.20 3.24 -13.58
C TRP A 53 -2.52 2.67 -13.05
N MET A 54 -3.42 2.23 -13.92
CA MET A 54 -4.65 1.55 -13.50
C MET A 54 -4.33 0.31 -12.66
N ALA A 55 -3.41 -0.53 -13.11
CA ALA A 55 -2.97 -1.72 -12.38
C ALA A 55 -2.39 -1.36 -11.01
N HIS A 56 -1.58 -0.29 -10.91
CA HIS A 56 -1.02 0.17 -9.64
C HIS A 56 -2.12 0.48 -8.61
N PHE A 57 -3.14 1.23 -8.98
CA PHE A 57 -4.25 1.55 -8.09
C PHE A 57 -5.13 0.33 -7.76
N VAL A 58 -5.33 -0.57 -8.71
CA VAL A 58 -6.04 -1.85 -8.46
C VAL A 58 -5.25 -2.70 -7.46
N ILE A 59 -3.95 -2.88 -7.67
CA ILE A 59 -3.06 -3.63 -6.75
C ILE A 59 -3.12 -3.01 -5.36
N GLY A 60 -2.97 -1.69 -5.22
CA GLY A 60 -3.04 -1.01 -3.94
C GLY A 60 -4.39 -1.21 -3.23
N THR A 61 -5.49 -1.20 -3.98
CA THR A 61 -6.83 -1.46 -3.43
C THR A 61 -6.97 -2.92 -2.97
N VAL A 62 -6.50 -3.89 -3.75
CA VAL A 62 -6.51 -5.31 -3.38
C VAL A 62 -5.68 -5.55 -2.11
N LEU A 63 -4.48 -4.97 -2.04
CA LEU A 63 -3.64 -5.04 -0.84
C LEU A 63 -4.33 -4.43 0.39
N ALA A 64 -5.09 -3.36 0.23
CA ALA A 64 -5.85 -2.76 1.32
C ALA A 64 -6.99 -3.68 1.82
N ILE A 65 -7.65 -4.40 0.92
CA ILE A 65 -8.66 -5.40 1.28
C ILE A 65 -8.01 -6.56 2.03
N ILE A 66 -6.84 -7.03 1.59
CA ILE A 66 -6.07 -8.07 2.29
C ILE A 66 -5.66 -7.59 3.69
N TYR A 67 -5.17 -6.35 3.81
CA TYR A 67 -4.88 -5.74 5.12
C TYR A 67 -6.09 -5.79 6.04
N ALA A 68 -7.23 -5.32 5.56
CA ALA A 68 -8.47 -5.25 6.33
C ALA A 68 -8.97 -6.65 6.77
N ALA A 69 -8.85 -7.64 5.90
CA ALA A 69 -9.32 -9.00 6.16
C ALA A 69 -8.41 -9.79 7.11
N VAL A 70 -7.09 -9.58 7.01
CA VAL A 70 -6.11 -10.47 7.65
C VAL A 70 -5.29 -9.77 8.72
N PHE A 71 -4.79 -8.56 8.46
CA PHE A 71 -3.73 -7.94 9.26
C PHE A 71 -4.23 -6.89 10.25
N ALA A 72 -5.31 -6.19 9.96
CA ALA A 72 -5.79 -5.05 10.74
C ALA A 72 -6.06 -5.37 12.22
N THR A 73 -6.38 -6.62 12.55
CA THR A 73 -6.66 -7.07 13.92
C THR A 73 -5.55 -7.94 14.53
N ARG A 74 -4.55 -8.33 13.72
CA ARG A 74 -3.48 -9.24 14.15
C ARG A 74 -2.17 -8.54 14.47
N LEU A 75 -1.91 -7.41 13.83
CA LEU A 75 -0.68 -6.65 14.06
C LEU A 75 -0.80 -5.77 15.31
N PRO A 76 0.29 -5.58 16.08
CA PRO A 76 0.28 -4.76 17.30
C PRO A 76 0.33 -3.26 16.99
N GLY A 77 -0.10 -2.46 17.96
CA GLY A 77 0.04 -1.01 17.95
C GLY A 77 -1.16 -0.24 17.37
N PRO A 78 -1.05 1.08 17.27
CA PRO A 78 -2.07 1.94 16.68
C PRO A 78 -2.19 1.69 15.17
N GLY A 79 -3.31 2.13 14.56
CA GLY A 79 -3.64 1.83 13.16
C GLY A 79 -2.53 2.14 12.15
N PHE A 80 -1.92 3.33 12.25
CA PHE A 80 -0.83 3.72 11.35
C PHE A 80 0.40 2.81 11.46
N LEU A 81 0.76 2.38 12.67
CA LEU A 81 1.89 1.47 12.89
C LEU A 81 1.60 0.08 12.35
N ARG A 82 0.39 -0.45 12.60
CA ARG A 82 -0.07 -1.73 12.02
C ARG A 82 0.02 -1.71 10.50
N GLY A 83 -0.46 -0.62 9.90
CA GLY A 83 -0.39 -0.44 8.46
C GLY A 83 1.06 -0.35 7.96
N ALA A 84 1.93 0.41 8.62
CA ALA A 84 3.34 0.49 8.26
C ALA A 84 4.04 -0.87 8.34
N LEU A 85 3.80 -1.64 9.41
CA LEU A 85 4.31 -3.01 9.53
C LEU A 85 3.78 -3.92 8.41
N TYR A 86 2.49 -3.79 8.07
CA TYR A 86 1.92 -4.49 6.92
C TYR A 86 2.63 -4.11 5.61
N GLY A 87 2.99 -2.84 5.43
CA GLY A 87 3.68 -2.34 4.24
C GLY A 87 4.97 -3.11 3.90
N LEU A 88 5.61 -3.73 4.90
CA LEU A 88 6.76 -4.61 4.68
C LEU A 88 6.41 -5.86 3.87
N VAL A 89 5.19 -6.39 4.02
CA VAL A 89 4.76 -7.60 3.30
C VAL A 89 4.72 -7.37 1.79
N PRO A 90 3.94 -6.40 1.25
CA PRO A 90 3.94 -6.13 -0.18
C PRO A 90 5.30 -5.63 -0.67
N TRP A 91 6.10 -4.93 0.14
CA TRP A 91 7.45 -4.55 -0.24
C TRP A 91 8.36 -5.78 -0.47
N ILE A 92 8.36 -6.74 0.45
CA ILE A 92 9.14 -7.98 0.29
C ILE A 92 8.71 -8.73 -0.97
N VAL A 93 7.39 -8.86 -1.20
CA VAL A 93 6.87 -9.50 -2.41
C VAL A 93 7.30 -8.73 -3.66
N ALA A 94 7.22 -7.41 -3.65
CA ALA A 94 7.67 -6.58 -4.77
C ALA A 94 9.15 -6.79 -5.08
N GLN A 95 10.02 -6.80 -4.05
CA GLN A 95 11.46 -6.91 -4.25
C GLN A 95 11.93 -8.30 -4.65
N LEU A 96 11.33 -9.35 -4.10
CA LEU A 96 11.79 -10.73 -4.31
C LEU A 96 11.05 -11.45 -5.43
N VAL A 97 9.86 -10.98 -5.81
CA VAL A 97 9.04 -11.63 -6.85
C VAL A 97 8.83 -10.69 -8.03
N VAL A 98 8.22 -9.51 -7.80
CA VAL A 98 7.81 -8.64 -8.90
C VAL A 98 9.02 -8.05 -9.64
N MET A 99 10.01 -7.50 -8.92
CA MET A 99 11.19 -6.91 -9.55
C MET A 99 11.98 -7.92 -10.39
N PRO A 100 12.31 -9.12 -9.89
CA PRO A 100 12.94 -10.15 -10.71
C PRO A 100 12.11 -10.57 -11.92
N MET A 101 10.80 -10.74 -11.77
CA MET A 101 9.90 -11.09 -12.90
C MET A 101 9.89 -10.02 -14.00
N MET A 102 10.11 -8.76 -13.63
CA MET A 102 10.19 -7.63 -14.57
C MET A 102 11.61 -7.38 -15.10
N GLY A 103 12.56 -8.24 -14.78
CA GLY A 103 13.95 -8.11 -15.23
C GLY A 103 14.77 -7.03 -14.55
N ALA A 104 14.22 -6.39 -13.50
CA ALA A 104 14.91 -5.32 -12.77
C ALA A 104 15.89 -5.83 -11.70
N GLY A 105 15.90 -7.13 -11.43
CA GLY A 105 16.68 -7.74 -10.35
C GLY A 105 16.14 -7.40 -8.95
N PRO A 106 16.67 -8.08 -7.91
CA PRO A 106 16.29 -7.75 -6.52
C PRO A 106 16.60 -6.28 -6.21
N PHE A 107 15.71 -5.66 -5.41
CA PHE A 107 15.82 -4.26 -4.99
C PHE A 107 15.87 -3.24 -6.15
N GLY A 108 15.32 -3.60 -7.32
CA GLY A 108 15.29 -2.72 -8.49
C GLY A 108 16.69 -2.41 -9.05
N GLY A 109 17.66 -3.30 -8.80
CA GLY A 109 19.03 -3.19 -9.29
C GLY A 109 19.91 -2.17 -8.54
N SER A 110 19.39 -1.48 -7.52
CA SER A 110 20.19 -0.57 -6.70
C SER A 110 19.64 -0.43 -5.27
N PHE A 111 20.54 -0.13 -4.32
CA PHE A 111 20.15 0.16 -2.93
C PHE A 111 19.17 1.33 -2.85
N GLY A 112 19.41 2.42 -3.58
CA GLY A 112 18.56 3.60 -3.59
C GLY A 112 17.13 3.30 -4.08
N ALA A 113 16.98 2.47 -5.12
CA ALA A 113 15.67 2.05 -5.62
C ALA A 113 14.95 1.17 -4.58
N GLY A 114 15.65 0.20 -3.99
CA GLY A 114 15.09 -0.64 -2.94
C GLY A 114 14.65 0.14 -1.71
N PHE A 115 15.48 1.11 -1.27
CA PHE A 115 15.18 1.98 -0.13
C PHE A 115 14.00 2.93 -0.43
N GLY A 116 13.99 3.58 -1.59
CA GLY A 116 12.87 4.42 -2.01
C GLY A 116 11.56 3.65 -2.08
N SER A 117 11.59 2.44 -2.63
CA SER A 117 10.47 1.52 -2.65
C SER A 117 10.01 1.14 -1.24
N LEU A 118 10.94 0.87 -0.30
CA LEU A 118 10.60 0.61 1.11
C LEU A 118 9.85 1.79 1.73
N MET A 119 10.37 3.00 1.58
CA MET A 119 9.71 4.22 2.08
C MET A 119 8.29 4.35 1.53
N GLY A 120 8.12 4.14 0.24
CA GLY A 120 6.80 4.16 -0.40
C GLY A 120 5.84 3.17 0.23
N HIS A 121 6.25 1.93 0.45
CA HIS A 121 5.40 0.89 1.03
C HIS A 121 5.10 1.12 2.52
N LEU A 122 6.06 1.64 3.30
CA LEU A 122 5.82 2.03 4.69
C LEU A 122 4.80 3.17 4.79
N VAL A 123 4.92 4.19 3.93
CA VAL A 123 3.97 5.31 3.88
C VAL A 123 2.60 4.82 3.40
N TYR A 124 2.54 4.00 2.34
CA TYR A 124 1.31 3.35 1.91
C TYR A 124 0.61 2.65 3.07
N GLY A 125 1.33 1.79 3.78
CA GLY A 125 0.78 1.05 4.91
C GLY A 125 0.34 1.96 6.05
N ALA A 126 1.15 2.98 6.41
CA ALA A 126 0.81 3.92 7.48
C ALA A 126 -0.48 4.71 7.18
N VAL A 127 -0.63 5.21 5.96
CA VAL A 127 -1.84 5.91 5.51
C VAL A 127 -3.05 4.97 5.51
N LEU A 128 -2.91 3.78 4.93
CA LEU A 128 -3.94 2.76 4.93
C LEU A 128 -4.41 2.41 6.35
N GLY A 129 -3.47 2.11 7.24
CA GLY A 129 -3.78 1.72 8.62
C GLY A 129 -4.37 2.86 9.42
N GLY A 130 -3.94 4.11 9.17
CA GLY A 130 -4.52 5.31 9.78
C GLY A 130 -5.99 5.53 9.37
N ILE A 131 -6.30 5.39 8.08
CA ILE A 131 -7.66 5.53 7.54
C ILE A 131 -8.56 4.36 7.97
N TYR A 132 -8.05 3.14 7.88
CA TYR A 132 -8.82 1.95 8.27
C TYR A 132 -9.12 1.96 9.77
N GLY A 133 -8.20 2.45 10.59
CA GLY A 133 -8.34 2.60 12.03
C GLY A 133 -8.05 1.32 12.81
N THR A 134 -8.19 1.43 14.14
CA THR A 134 -8.11 0.30 15.07
C THR A 134 -9.50 -0.30 15.30
N THR A 135 -9.56 -1.55 15.72
CA THR A 135 -10.81 -2.23 16.11
C THR A 135 -11.56 -1.47 17.23
N GLU A 136 -10.80 -0.83 18.14
CA GLU A 136 -11.36 -0.02 19.23
C GLU A 136 -11.99 1.28 18.72
N ALA A 137 -11.33 2.00 17.80
CA ALA A 137 -11.91 3.18 17.16
C ALA A 137 -13.14 2.83 16.33
N GLN A 138 -13.18 1.65 15.72
CA GLN A 138 -14.34 1.15 14.99
C GLN A 138 -15.48 0.76 15.93
N ALA A 139 -15.19 0.21 17.10
CA ALA A 139 -16.18 -0.13 18.12
C ALA A 139 -16.76 1.14 18.78
N ALA A 140 -15.90 2.13 19.08
CA ALA A 140 -16.31 3.41 19.67
C ALA A 140 -17.15 4.28 18.71
N ALA A 141 -16.93 4.15 17.39
CA ALA A 141 -17.69 4.87 16.36
C ALA A 141 -19.09 4.26 16.07
N ARG A 142 -19.45 3.14 16.70
CA ARG A 142 -20.81 2.57 16.56
C ARG A 142 -21.76 3.39 17.42
N PRO A 143 -22.83 4.00 16.85
CA PRO A 143 -23.86 4.62 17.67
C PRO A 143 -24.43 3.56 18.61
N ALA A 144 -24.55 3.90 19.88
CA ALA A 144 -25.30 3.10 20.82
C ALA A 144 -26.77 3.10 20.33
N HIS A 145 -27.13 2.11 19.53
CA HIS A 145 -28.54 1.88 19.24
C HIS A 145 -29.17 1.53 20.58
N ALA A 146 -29.90 2.53 21.12
CA ALA A 146 -30.73 2.39 22.25
C ALA A 146 -31.61 1.13 22.06
N HIS A 147 -31.52 0.25 23.01
CA HIS A 147 -32.55 -0.75 23.19
C HIS A 147 -33.86 0.02 23.55
N VAL A 148 -34.77 0.11 22.60
CA VAL A 148 -36.15 0.44 22.82
C VAL A 148 -36.93 -0.86 22.84
#